data_c6805470dcdd24e352e3f218220f6b08
#
_entry.id   c6805470dcdd24e352e3f218220f6b08
#
_cell.length_a   1.000
_cell.length_b   1.000
_cell.length_c   1.000
_cell.angle_alpha   90.00
_cell.angle_beta   90.00
_cell.angle_gamma   90.00
#
_symmetry.space_group_name_H-M   'P 1'
#
loop_
_entity.id
_entity.type
_entity.pdbx_description
1 polymer ?
#
loop_
_entity_poly.entity_id
_entity_poly.type
_entity_poly.pdbx_seq_one_letter_code
_entity_poly.pdbx_strand_id
1 'polypeptide(L)'
;MRQLALFYVGKYATTQAKLSGYLARKTRERGWDDERPADIAALTEQFAALGYINDAQFAEARSRSFVRRGFGERRLNEDLRASGI
;
A
#
# COMPACT_ATOMS: atom_id res chain seq x y z
N MET A 1 -1.55 0.52 16.17
CA MET A 1 -1.32 0.16 14.75
C MET A 1 -2.47 0.58 13.84
N ARG A 2 -3.71 0.34 14.22
CA ARG A 2 -4.87 0.71 13.39
C ARG A 2 -4.94 2.20 13.05
N GLN A 3 -4.62 3.07 14.01
CA GLN A 3 -4.63 4.51 13.79
C GLN A 3 -3.58 4.94 12.76
N LEU A 4 -2.41 4.31 12.78
CA LEU A 4 -1.37 4.56 11.78
C LEU A 4 -1.85 4.15 10.39
N ALA A 5 -2.52 3.00 10.30
CA ALA A 5 -3.06 2.51 9.02
C ALA A 5 -4.12 3.46 8.48
N LEU A 6 -5.05 3.91 9.32
CA LEU A 6 -6.09 4.87 8.92
C LEU A 6 -5.50 6.18 8.42
N PHE A 7 -4.50 6.69 9.13
CA PHE A 7 -3.79 7.90 8.71
C PHE A 7 -3.16 7.72 7.32
N TYR A 8 -2.49 6.59 7.12
CA TYR A 8 -1.77 6.33 5.88
C TYR A 8 -2.71 6.20 4.68
N VAL A 9 -3.78 5.42 4.80
CA VAL A 9 -4.73 5.23 3.69
C VAL A 9 -5.56 6.48 3.42
N GLY A 10 -5.74 7.35 4.41
CA GLY A 10 -6.42 8.61 4.23
C GLY A 10 -5.57 9.67 3.55
N LYS A 11 -4.25 9.54 3.63
CA LYS A 11 -3.32 10.54 3.09
C LYS A 11 -2.75 10.14 1.73
N TYR A 12 -2.53 8.85 1.50
CA TYR A 12 -1.84 8.36 0.30
C TYR A 12 -2.69 7.33 -0.44
N ALA A 13 -2.72 7.44 -1.77
CA ALA A 13 -3.15 6.32 -2.61
C ALA A 13 -2.10 5.20 -2.43
N THR A 14 -2.53 3.99 -2.09
CA THR A 14 -1.60 2.94 -1.71
C THR A 14 -2.08 1.56 -2.12
N THR A 15 -1.20 0.57 -1.95
CA THR A 15 -1.51 -0.84 -2.16
C THR A 15 -1.40 -1.58 -0.83
N GLN A 16 -1.86 -2.83 -0.80
CA GLN A 16 -1.72 -3.67 0.40
C GLN A 16 -0.25 -3.83 0.78
N ALA A 17 0.63 -4.05 -0.21
CA ALA A 17 2.06 -4.21 0.05
C ALA A 17 2.68 -2.95 0.64
N LYS A 18 2.31 -1.78 0.13
CA LYS A 18 2.82 -0.50 0.65
C LYS A 18 2.37 -0.26 2.08
N LEU A 19 1.11 -0.53 2.38
CA LEU A 19 0.61 -0.38 3.76
C LEU A 19 1.32 -1.34 4.71
N SER A 20 1.47 -2.61 4.31
CA SER A 20 2.19 -3.59 5.13
C SER A 20 3.61 -3.14 5.43
N GLY A 21 4.33 -2.64 4.41
CA GLY A 21 5.69 -2.14 4.57
C GLY A 21 5.76 -0.93 5.49
N TYR A 22 4.82 -0.01 5.37
CA TYR A 22 4.73 1.15 6.25
C TYR A 22 4.53 0.74 7.71
N LEU A 23 3.57 -0.17 7.95
CA LEU A 23 3.27 -0.63 9.31
C LEU A 23 4.46 -1.39 9.91
N ALA A 24 5.12 -2.25 9.13
CA ALA A 24 6.29 -2.98 9.59
C ALA A 24 7.42 -2.03 10.00
N ARG A 25 7.68 -1.00 9.18
CA ARG A 25 8.71 -0.02 9.48
C ARG A 25 8.36 0.78 10.74
N LYS A 26 7.12 1.24 10.86
CA LYS A 26 6.69 2.04 12.01
C LYS A 26 6.71 1.26 13.32
N THR A 27 6.31 0.01 13.30
CA THR A 27 6.35 -0.82 14.50
C THR A 27 7.79 -1.04 14.97
N ARG A 28 8.72 -1.22 14.03
CA ARG A 28 10.16 -1.32 14.37
C ARG A 28 10.71 -0.03 14.96
N GLU A 29 10.40 1.10 14.32
CA GLU A 29 10.88 2.42 14.77
C GLU A 29 10.39 2.77 16.16
N ARG A 30 9.16 2.34 16.50
CA ARG A 30 8.54 2.64 17.78
C ARG A 30 8.79 1.58 18.84
N GLY A 31 9.48 0.49 18.48
CA GLY A 31 9.78 -0.60 19.41
C GLY A 31 8.55 -1.36 19.89
N TRP A 32 7.53 -1.50 19.03
CA TRP A 32 6.31 -2.24 19.36
C TRP A 32 6.54 -3.74 19.14
N ASP A 33 7.22 -4.36 20.10
CA ASP A 33 7.60 -5.77 20.01
C ASP A 33 6.41 -6.73 20.00
N ASP A 34 5.26 -6.29 20.49
CA ASP A 34 4.03 -7.10 20.53
C ASP A 34 3.37 -7.25 19.15
N GLU A 35 3.73 -6.41 18.19
CA GLU A 35 3.14 -6.45 16.86
C GLU A 35 3.87 -7.47 16.00
N ARG A 36 3.11 -8.44 15.48
CA ARG A 36 3.63 -9.53 14.66
C ARG A 36 3.35 -9.30 13.19
N PRO A 37 4.17 -9.87 12.28
CA PRO A 37 3.86 -9.81 10.84
C PRO A 37 2.45 -10.31 10.50
N ALA A 38 1.97 -11.34 11.22
CA ALA A 38 0.62 -11.87 11.02
C ALA A 38 -0.46 -10.84 11.37
N ASP A 39 -0.24 -10.01 12.40
CA ASP A 39 -1.18 -8.96 12.79
C ASP A 39 -1.23 -7.85 11.73
N ILE A 40 -0.09 -7.51 11.16
CA ILE A 40 0.00 -6.54 10.07
C ILE A 40 -0.74 -7.06 8.84
N ALA A 41 -0.53 -8.32 8.47
CA ALA A 41 -1.21 -8.93 7.34
C ALA A 41 -2.73 -8.95 7.53
N ALA A 42 -3.18 -9.33 8.72
CA ALA A 42 -4.61 -9.37 9.04
C ALA A 42 -5.25 -8.00 8.95
N LEU A 43 -4.58 -6.96 9.46
CA LEU A 43 -5.09 -5.59 9.39
C LEU A 43 -5.14 -5.09 7.94
N THR A 44 -4.11 -5.40 7.16
CA THR A 44 -4.04 -5.01 5.75
C THR A 44 -5.17 -5.66 4.95
N GLU A 45 -5.43 -6.95 5.19
CA GLU A 45 -6.53 -7.67 4.56
C GLU A 45 -7.87 -7.08 4.95
N GLN A 46 -8.05 -6.73 6.22
CA GLN A 46 -9.28 -6.10 6.70
C GLN A 46 -9.52 -4.77 6.01
N PHE A 47 -8.48 -3.95 5.85
CA PHE A 47 -8.59 -2.67 5.18
C PHE A 47 -8.95 -2.83 3.70
N ALA A 48 -8.40 -3.85 3.04
CA ALA A 48 -8.77 -4.16 1.66
C ALA A 48 -10.24 -4.59 1.57
N ALA A 49 -10.69 -5.43 2.48
CA ALA A 49 -12.09 -5.89 2.52
C ALA A 49 -13.07 -4.74 2.78
N LEU A 50 -12.66 -3.74 3.56
CA LEU A 50 -13.48 -2.56 3.85
C LEU A 50 -13.44 -1.51 2.75
N GLY A 51 -12.63 -1.71 1.72
CA GLY A 51 -12.53 -0.78 0.59
C GLY A 51 -11.58 0.39 0.79
N TYR A 52 -10.82 0.42 1.88
CA TYR A 52 -9.81 1.46 2.09
C TYR A 52 -8.60 1.32 1.17
N ILE A 53 -8.35 0.11 0.69
CA ILE A 53 -7.25 -0.20 -0.23
C ILE A 53 -7.84 -1.01 -1.38
N ASN A 54 -7.50 -0.61 -2.62
CA ASN A 54 -7.91 -1.34 -3.81
C ASN A 54 -6.76 -1.34 -4.80
N ASP A 55 -6.02 -2.46 -4.86
CA ASP A 55 -4.83 -2.59 -5.71
C ASP A 55 -5.18 -2.42 -7.19
N ALA A 56 -6.32 -2.93 -7.64
CA ALA A 56 -6.75 -2.78 -9.04
C ALA A 56 -7.01 -1.32 -9.38
N GLN A 57 -7.67 -0.59 -8.51
CA GLN A 57 -7.93 0.83 -8.69
C GLN A 57 -6.65 1.65 -8.70
N PHE A 58 -5.70 1.29 -7.83
CA PHE A 58 -4.36 1.90 -7.81
C PHE A 58 -3.65 1.68 -9.14
N ALA A 59 -3.67 0.45 -9.66
CA ALA A 59 -3.04 0.12 -10.94
C ALA A 59 -3.66 0.90 -12.09
N GLU A 60 -4.99 1.03 -12.14
CA GLU A 60 -5.68 1.81 -13.16
C GLU A 60 -5.29 3.29 -13.11
N ALA A 61 -5.26 3.87 -11.92
CA ALA A 61 -4.89 5.27 -11.74
C ALA A 61 -3.44 5.51 -12.17
N ARG A 62 -2.54 4.59 -11.85
CA ARG A 62 -1.14 4.66 -12.29
C ARG A 62 -1.02 4.56 -13.78
N SER A 63 -1.77 3.63 -14.40
CA SER A 63 -1.76 3.46 -15.87
C SER A 63 -2.18 4.75 -16.56
N ARG A 64 -3.27 5.36 -16.12
CA ARG A 64 -3.74 6.62 -16.70
C ARG A 64 -2.71 7.74 -16.52
N SER A 65 -2.09 7.82 -15.35
CA SER A 65 -1.07 8.83 -15.08
C SER A 65 0.14 8.66 -16.01
N PHE A 66 0.61 7.42 -16.19
CA PHE A 66 1.78 7.14 -17.02
C PHE A 66 1.50 7.42 -18.50
N VAL A 67 0.30 7.10 -18.98
CA VAL A 67 -0.12 7.41 -20.36
C VAL A 67 -0.12 8.92 -20.57
N ARG A 68 -0.70 9.70 -19.67
CA ARG A 68 -0.72 11.16 -19.79
C ARG A 68 0.68 11.76 -19.80
N ARG A 69 1.62 11.15 -19.08
CA ARG A 69 3.01 11.62 -19.01
C ARG A 69 3.87 11.12 -20.17
N GLY A 70 3.32 10.28 -21.04
CA GLY A 70 4.03 9.73 -22.18
C GLY A 70 5.00 8.60 -21.83
N PHE A 71 4.86 7.97 -20.67
CA PHE A 71 5.70 6.84 -20.28
C PHE A 71 5.19 5.55 -20.94
N GLY A 72 6.11 4.64 -21.28
CA GLY A 72 5.77 3.35 -21.87
C GLY A 72 5.42 2.28 -20.85
N GLU A 73 4.95 1.13 -21.35
CA GLU A 73 4.53 0.00 -20.55
C GLU A 73 5.62 -0.53 -19.61
N ARG A 74 6.85 -0.55 -20.09
CA ARG A 74 7.98 -1.05 -19.28
C ARG A 74 8.11 -0.26 -17.98
N ARG A 75 8.03 1.06 -18.08
CA ARG A 75 8.14 1.94 -16.93
C ARG A 75 6.96 1.79 -15.98
N LEU A 76 5.76 1.64 -16.55
CA LEU A 76 4.55 1.38 -15.78
C LEU A 76 4.67 0.06 -15.01
N ASN A 77 5.11 -1.00 -15.69
CA ASN A 77 5.25 -2.32 -15.06
C ASN A 77 6.27 -2.30 -13.93
N GLU A 78 7.38 -1.57 -14.09
CA GLU A 78 8.38 -1.40 -13.03
C GLU A 78 7.78 -0.67 -11.83
N ASP A 79 6.99 0.39 -12.07
CA ASP A 79 6.33 1.14 -11.01
C ASP A 79 5.31 0.28 -10.26
N LEU A 80 4.48 -0.47 -10.97
CA LEU A 80 3.47 -1.34 -10.36
C LEU A 80 4.14 -2.44 -9.53
N ARG A 81 5.23 -3.02 -10.05
CA ARG A 81 5.97 -4.04 -9.32
C ARG A 81 6.58 -3.48 -8.04
N ALA A 82 7.13 -2.28 -8.10
CA ALA A 82 7.65 -1.60 -6.91
C ALA A 82 6.56 -1.29 -5.89
N SER A 83 5.31 -1.16 -6.35
CA SER A 83 4.15 -0.96 -5.47
C SER A 83 3.54 -2.27 -4.97
N GLY A 84 4.10 -3.40 -5.35
CA GLY A 84 3.64 -4.71 -4.89
C GLY A 84 2.48 -5.30 -5.68
N ILE A 85 2.33 -4.89 -6.93
CA ILE A 85 1.28 -5.43 -7.81
C ILE A 85 1.83 -6.43 -8.80
#